data_fb219e39f6eaad8cf07d39e39b9b03ac
#
_entry.id   fb219e39f6eaad8cf07d39e39b9b03ac
#
_cell.length_a   1.000
_cell.length_b   1.000
_cell.length_c   1.000
_cell.angle_alpha   90.00
_cell.angle_beta   90.00
_cell.angle_gamma   90.00
#
_symmetry.space_group_name_H-M   'P 1'
#
loop_
_entity.id
_entity.type
_entity.pdbx_description
1 polymer ?
#
loop_
_entity_poly.entity_id
_entity_poly.type
_entity_poly.pdbx_seq_one_letter_code
_entity_poly.pdbx_strand_id
1 'polypeptide(L)'
;APADIRALEKAILACLRVSTPERIAAVPDISEGLENRIYSASRSASSLDELYSLTKTKRYSHARIRRAVAALLLGIEASDCEGIPPYIRVLGFNAIGREKLRAMRSSAKLPIVMRAADIKKLNDRAKRISAIEERAADLFSLALPSIMPCGAEYTDEISVI
;
A
#
# COMPACT_ATOMS: atom_id res chain seq x y z
N ALA A 1 3.59 -17.72 -12.96
CA ALA A 1 3.58 -16.52 -13.80
C ALA A 1 3.74 -15.29 -12.90
N PRO A 2 4.33 -14.20 -13.38
CA PRO A 2 4.44 -12.97 -12.61
C PRO A 2 3.05 -12.35 -12.35
N ALA A 3 2.95 -11.50 -11.32
CA ALA A 3 1.77 -10.70 -11.07
C ALA A 3 1.51 -9.72 -12.25
N ASP A 4 0.25 -9.54 -12.62
CA ASP A 4 -0.16 -8.59 -13.65
C ASP A 4 -1.11 -7.54 -13.06
N ILE A 5 -0.64 -6.31 -12.95
CA ILE A 5 -1.44 -5.18 -12.44
C ILE A 5 -2.70 -4.91 -13.29
N ARG A 6 -2.74 -5.34 -14.55
CA ARG A 6 -3.92 -5.20 -15.42
C ARG A 6 -5.11 -5.99 -14.90
N ALA A 7 -4.87 -7.05 -14.14
CA ALA A 7 -5.94 -7.79 -13.47
C ALA A 7 -6.73 -6.88 -12.50
N LEU A 8 -6.08 -5.84 -11.94
CA LEU A 8 -6.69 -4.88 -11.03
C LEU A 8 -7.31 -3.66 -11.72
N GLU A 9 -7.21 -3.53 -13.04
CA GLU A 9 -7.66 -2.33 -13.77
C GLU A 9 -9.10 -1.95 -13.44
N LYS A 10 -10.03 -2.91 -13.54
CA LYS A 10 -11.44 -2.65 -13.24
C LYS A 10 -11.67 -2.28 -11.77
N ALA A 11 -10.97 -2.91 -10.85
CA ALA A 11 -11.05 -2.61 -9.42
C ALA A 11 -10.54 -1.19 -9.12
N ILE A 12 -9.44 -0.79 -9.71
CA ILE A 12 -8.88 0.55 -9.58
C ILE A 12 -9.84 1.59 -10.17
N LEU A 13 -10.36 1.38 -11.37
CA LEU A 13 -11.34 2.28 -12.00
C LEU A 13 -12.63 2.37 -11.18
N ALA A 14 -13.11 1.25 -10.61
CA ALA A 14 -14.27 1.25 -9.73
C ALA A 14 -14.02 2.07 -8.46
N CYS A 15 -12.86 1.87 -7.80
CA CYS A 15 -12.46 2.65 -6.62
C CYS A 15 -12.44 4.16 -6.92
N LEU A 16 -11.84 4.57 -8.05
CA LEU A 16 -11.79 5.96 -8.48
C LEU A 16 -13.17 6.54 -8.77
N ARG A 17 -14.05 5.77 -9.43
CA ARG A 17 -15.41 6.20 -9.78
C ARG A 17 -16.35 6.36 -8.61
N VAL A 18 -16.13 5.65 -7.50
CA VAL A 18 -16.92 5.83 -6.26
C VAL A 18 -16.28 6.83 -5.29
N SER A 19 -15.07 7.29 -5.58
CA SER A 19 -14.38 8.29 -4.75
C SER A 19 -14.84 9.71 -5.07
N THR A 20 -14.79 10.57 -4.05
CA THR A 20 -15.03 12.02 -4.19
C THR A 20 -13.69 12.77 -4.34
N PRO A 21 -13.70 14.01 -4.85
CA PRO A 21 -12.49 14.84 -4.89
C PRO A 21 -11.81 14.98 -3.53
N GLU A 22 -12.58 15.14 -2.44
CA GLU A 22 -12.07 15.28 -1.07
C GLU A 22 -11.34 14.01 -0.62
N ARG A 23 -11.89 12.83 -0.94
CA ARG A 23 -11.23 11.56 -0.63
C ARG A 23 -9.92 11.40 -1.41
N ILE A 24 -9.88 11.83 -2.68
CA ILE A 24 -8.67 11.83 -3.48
C ILE A 24 -7.65 12.83 -2.92
N ALA A 25 -8.10 14.01 -2.47
CA ALA A 25 -7.23 15.03 -1.88
C ALA A 25 -6.55 14.60 -0.57
N ALA A 26 -7.14 13.67 0.18
CA ALA A 26 -6.56 13.13 1.42
C ALA A 26 -5.35 12.20 1.20
N VAL A 27 -5.13 11.76 -0.04
CA VAL A 27 -4.04 10.83 -0.41
C VAL A 27 -2.69 11.56 -0.45
N PRO A 28 -1.58 10.90 -0.10
CA PRO A 28 -0.24 11.50 -0.23
C PRO A 28 0.07 11.98 -1.64
N ASP A 29 0.93 12.98 -1.75
CA ASP A 29 1.38 13.56 -3.03
C ASP A 29 0.27 14.28 -3.84
N ILE A 30 -0.93 14.44 -3.31
CA ILE A 30 -2.00 15.22 -3.95
C ILE A 30 -1.88 16.69 -3.55
N SER A 31 -1.81 17.55 -4.54
CA SER A 31 -1.82 19.02 -4.38
C SER A 31 -2.15 19.69 -5.69
N GLU A 32 -2.44 21.00 -5.62
CA GLU A 32 -2.55 21.89 -6.79
C GLU A 32 -3.64 21.49 -7.80
N GLY A 33 -4.73 20.85 -7.34
CA GLY A 33 -5.86 20.46 -8.19
C GLY A 33 -5.70 19.12 -8.88
N LEU A 34 -4.69 18.28 -8.49
CA LEU A 34 -4.52 16.94 -9.04
C LEU A 34 -5.73 16.04 -8.72
N GLU A 35 -6.35 16.21 -7.55
CA GLU A 35 -7.56 15.50 -7.13
C GLU A 35 -8.70 15.69 -8.13
N ASN A 36 -8.93 16.92 -8.58
CA ASN A 36 -10.00 17.25 -9.54
C ASN A 36 -9.70 16.66 -10.92
N ARG A 37 -8.43 16.63 -11.32
CA ARG A 37 -8.03 16.01 -12.59
C ARG A 37 -8.20 14.51 -12.59
N ILE A 38 -7.76 13.83 -11.51
CA ILE A 38 -7.95 12.38 -11.35
C ILE A 38 -9.46 12.08 -11.33
N TYR A 39 -10.23 12.84 -10.56
CA TYR A 39 -11.68 12.69 -10.50
C TYR A 39 -12.32 12.82 -11.89
N SER A 40 -12.05 13.91 -12.62
CA SER A 40 -12.61 14.13 -13.96
C SER A 40 -12.18 13.05 -14.96
N ALA A 41 -10.88 12.70 -14.98
CA ALA A 41 -10.38 11.65 -15.85
C ALA A 41 -11.01 10.28 -15.57
N SER A 42 -11.28 9.95 -14.30
CA SER A 42 -11.90 8.67 -13.93
C SER A 42 -13.32 8.50 -14.47
N ARG A 43 -14.02 9.59 -14.78
CA ARG A 43 -15.40 9.56 -15.33
C ARG A 43 -15.44 9.21 -16.82
N SER A 44 -14.39 9.55 -17.56
CA SER A 44 -14.30 9.33 -19.01
C SER A 44 -13.39 8.17 -19.39
N ALA A 45 -12.34 7.89 -18.58
CA ALA A 45 -11.37 6.87 -18.93
C ALA A 45 -11.98 5.46 -18.98
N SER A 46 -11.63 4.71 -20.02
CA SER A 46 -11.98 3.31 -20.24
C SER A 46 -10.87 2.33 -19.82
N SER A 47 -9.66 2.85 -19.56
CA SER A 47 -8.49 2.09 -19.12
C SER A 47 -7.62 2.89 -18.16
N LEU A 48 -6.69 2.23 -17.46
CA LEU A 48 -5.70 2.92 -16.62
C LEU A 48 -4.71 3.76 -17.46
N ASP A 49 -4.32 3.28 -18.61
CA ASP A 49 -3.40 4.02 -19.49
C ASP A 49 -4.06 5.31 -20.00
N GLU A 50 -5.34 5.26 -20.32
CA GLU A 50 -6.12 6.44 -20.68
C GLU A 50 -6.28 7.40 -19.50
N LEU A 51 -6.61 6.90 -18.31
CA LEU A 51 -6.67 7.68 -17.08
C LEU A 51 -5.36 8.45 -16.84
N TYR A 52 -4.23 7.75 -16.91
CA TYR A 52 -2.92 8.35 -16.70
C TYR A 52 -2.61 9.41 -17.77
N SER A 53 -2.96 9.15 -19.01
CA SER A 53 -2.75 10.08 -20.14
C SER A 53 -3.58 11.36 -19.99
N LEU A 54 -4.85 11.24 -19.60
CA LEU A 54 -5.76 12.37 -19.37
C LEU A 54 -5.34 13.20 -18.14
N THR A 55 -4.78 12.55 -17.12
CA THR A 55 -4.36 13.22 -15.90
C THR A 55 -3.00 13.90 -16.04
N LYS A 56 -2.08 13.35 -16.84
CA LYS A 56 -0.71 13.83 -17.01
C LYS A 56 -0.65 15.26 -17.50
N THR A 57 0.29 16.04 -16.95
CA THR A 57 0.69 17.37 -17.40
C THR A 57 2.20 17.55 -17.21
N LYS A 58 2.74 18.73 -17.57
CA LYS A 58 4.12 19.10 -17.20
C LYS A 58 4.34 19.11 -15.68
N ARG A 59 3.28 19.40 -14.89
CA ARG A 59 3.30 19.49 -13.43
C ARG A 59 3.12 18.12 -12.74
N TYR A 60 2.35 17.21 -13.35
CA TYR A 60 2.02 15.91 -12.78
C TYR A 60 2.64 14.79 -13.59
N SER A 61 3.68 14.16 -13.07
CA SER A 61 4.34 13.02 -13.72
C SER A 61 3.48 11.74 -13.60
N HIS A 62 3.66 10.81 -14.51
CA HIS A 62 3.02 9.49 -14.43
C HIS A 62 3.31 8.76 -13.11
N ALA A 63 4.55 8.86 -12.61
CA ALA A 63 4.92 8.23 -11.34
C ALA A 63 4.12 8.78 -10.15
N ARG A 64 3.92 10.10 -10.10
CA ARG A 64 3.11 10.76 -9.07
C ARG A 64 1.65 10.30 -9.14
N ILE A 65 1.06 10.29 -10.34
CA ILE A 65 -0.32 9.88 -10.53
C ILE A 65 -0.52 8.40 -10.13
N ARG A 66 0.40 7.52 -10.55
CA ARG A 66 0.34 6.08 -10.20
C ARG A 66 0.43 5.86 -8.69
N ARG A 67 1.33 6.58 -7.98
CA ARG A 67 1.41 6.48 -6.52
C ARG A 67 0.13 6.95 -5.85
N ALA A 68 -0.43 8.08 -6.29
CA ALA A 68 -1.69 8.59 -5.75
C ALA A 68 -2.86 7.61 -5.97
N VAL A 69 -2.98 7.02 -7.15
CA VAL A 69 -4.01 6.03 -7.47
C VAL A 69 -3.83 4.76 -6.63
N ALA A 70 -2.59 4.28 -6.46
CA ALA A 70 -2.30 3.13 -5.60
C ALA A 70 -2.61 3.43 -4.13
N ALA A 71 -2.22 4.61 -3.64
CA ALA A 71 -2.51 5.02 -2.27
C ALA A 71 -4.02 5.13 -2.00
N LEU A 72 -4.80 5.66 -2.96
CA LEU A 72 -6.26 5.70 -2.86
C LEU A 72 -6.86 4.29 -2.78
N LEU A 73 -6.41 3.37 -3.63
CA LEU A 73 -6.87 1.98 -3.62
C LEU A 73 -6.56 1.31 -2.29
N LEU A 74 -5.38 1.55 -1.73
CA LEU A 74 -4.92 1.01 -0.46
C LEU A 74 -5.52 1.74 0.76
N GLY A 75 -6.19 2.87 0.56
CA GLY A 75 -6.72 3.70 1.64
C GLY A 75 -5.62 4.33 2.50
N ILE A 76 -4.49 4.69 1.87
CA ILE A 76 -3.40 5.43 2.51
C ILE A 76 -3.74 6.91 2.50
N GLU A 77 -3.67 7.56 3.64
CA GLU A 77 -3.83 9.00 3.80
C GLU A 77 -2.46 9.67 4.02
N ALA A 78 -2.38 10.97 3.76
CA ALA A 78 -1.13 11.73 3.95
C ALA A 78 -0.60 11.61 5.38
N SER A 79 -1.49 11.59 6.38
CA SER A 79 -1.17 11.39 7.80
C SER A 79 -0.49 10.05 8.12
N ASP A 80 -0.75 9.01 7.32
CA ASP A 80 -0.11 7.70 7.50
C ASP A 80 1.39 7.74 7.16
N CYS A 81 1.79 8.67 6.30
CA CYS A 81 3.17 8.85 5.83
C CYS A 81 4.01 9.76 6.75
N GLU A 82 3.41 10.38 7.77
CA GLU A 82 4.10 11.31 8.65
C GLU A 82 4.93 10.62 9.74
N GLY A 83 6.05 11.23 10.11
CA GLY A 83 6.87 10.82 11.25
C GLY A 83 7.63 9.49 11.07
N ILE A 84 8.04 8.90 12.19
CA ILE A 84 8.85 7.68 12.22
C ILE A 84 7.93 6.45 12.04
N PRO A 85 8.33 5.41 11.28
CA PRO A 85 7.59 4.16 11.20
C PRO A 85 7.27 3.59 12.59
N PRO A 86 6.07 3.03 12.84
CA PRO A 86 5.69 2.60 14.18
C PRO A 86 6.33 1.28 14.60
N TYR A 87 6.92 0.52 13.70
CA TYR A 87 7.61 -0.75 13.96
C TYR A 87 8.56 -1.12 12.81
N ILE A 88 9.37 -2.13 13.05
CA ILE A 88 10.19 -2.83 12.06
C ILE A 88 9.55 -4.20 11.82
N ARG A 89 9.09 -4.47 10.60
CA ARG A 89 8.55 -5.77 10.24
C ARG A 89 9.65 -6.67 9.65
N VAL A 90 9.74 -7.89 10.19
CA VAL A 90 10.66 -8.92 9.70
C VAL A 90 9.88 -9.88 8.81
N LEU A 91 10.25 -9.96 7.54
CA LEU A 91 9.60 -10.84 6.55
C LEU A 91 10.33 -12.17 6.38
N GLY A 92 11.63 -12.19 6.65
CA GLY A 92 12.47 -13.39 6.57
C GLY A 92 13.88 -13.12 7.08
N PHE A 93 14.60 -14.19 7.40
CA PHE A 93 16.01 -14.10 7.81
C PHE A 93 16.75 -15.42 7.59
N ASN A 94 18.06 -15.34 7.43
CA ASN A 94 18.99 -16.48 7.45
C ASN A 94 19.70 -16.58 8.83
N ALA A 95 20.63 -17.51 8.98
CA ALA A 95 21.37 -17.72 10.23
C ALA A 95 22.05 -16.43 10.73
N ILE A 96 22.71 -15.67 9.85
CA ILE A 96 23.36 -14.39 10.17
C ILE A 96 22.32 -13.35 10.59
N GLY A 97 21.19 -13.27 9.88
CA GLY A 97 20.07 -12.38 10.20
C GLY A 97 19.49 -12.67 11.57
N ARG A 98 19.43 -13.95 11.98
CA ARG A 98 18.98 -14.37 13.32
C ARG A 98 19.85 -13.80 14.44
N GLU A 99 21.15 -13.84 14.27
CA GLU A 99 22.11 -13.28 15.25
C GLU A 99 21.94 -11.76 15.36
N LYS A 100 21.87 -11.07 14.21
CA LYS A 100 21.62 -9.62 14.17
C LYS A 100 20.30 -9.23 14.82
N LEU A 101 19.22 -9.94 14.55
CA LEU A 101 17.92 -9.70 15.17
C LEU A 101 17.96 -9.89 16.68
N ARG A 102 18.71 -10.88 17.19
CA ARG A 102 18.94 -11.06 18.64
C ARG A 102 19.65 -9.85 19.26
N ALA A 103 20.72 -9.38 18.61
CA ALA A 103 21.44 -8.20 19.08
C ALA A 103 20.59 -6.93 19.03
N MET A 104 19.77 -6.76 17.99
CA MET A 104 18.86 -5.60 17.84
C MET A 104 17.76 -5.55 18.91
N ARG A 105 17.29 -6.67 19.43
CA ARG A 105 16.19 -6.70 20.39
C ARG A 105 16.42 -5.87 21.65
N SER A 106 17.68 -5.74 22.09
CA SER A 106 18.05 -4.97 23.28
C SER A 106 18.31 -3.50 23.01
N SER A 107 18.57 -3.13 21.75
CA SER A 107 19.01 -1.77 21.36
C SER A 107 18.06 -1.05 20.40
N ALA A 108 17.13 -1.77 19.75
CA ALA A 108 16.19 -1.18 18.82
C ALA A 108 15.25 -0.20 19.51
N LYS A 109 15.16 1.02 18.96
CA LYS A 109 14.21 2.04 19.44
C LYS A 109 12.78 1.78 19.00
N LEU A 110 12.59 0.99 17.94
CA LEU A 110 11.28 0.62 17.41
C LEU A 110 10.97 -0.85 17.74
N PRO A 111 9.69 -1.17 17.99
CA PRO A 111 9.25 -2.56 18.13
C PRO A 111 9.64 -3.39 16.91
N ILE A 112 10.17 -4.58 17.13
CA ILE A 112 10.46 -5.55 16.07
C ILE A 112 9.31 -6.54 16.03
N VAL A 113 8.57 -6.54 14.93
CA VAL A 113 7.39 -7.36 14.68
C VAL A 113 7.77 -8.55 13.82
N MET A 114 7.53 -9.74 14.33
CA MET A 114 7.76 -11.01 13.63
C MET A 114 6.46 -11.75 13.33
N ARG A 115 5.38 -11.48 14.07
CA ARG A 115 4.06 -12.11 13.91
C ARG A 115 2.97 -11.07 13.99
N ALA A 116 1.85 -11.30 13.31
CA ALA A 116 0.66 -10.45 13.39
C ALA A 116 0.17 -10.23 14.85
N ALA A 117 0.30 -11.26 15.69
CA ALA A 117 -0.07 -11.15 17.11
C ALA A 117 0.72 -10.09 17.89
N ASP A 118 1.96 -9.77 17.45
CA ASP A 118 2.78 -8.75 18.09
C ASP A 118 2.24 -7.34 17.85
N ILE A 119 1.61 -7.11 16.68
CA ILE A 119 1.00 -5.83 16.30
C ILE A 119 -0.18 -5.49 17.21
N LYS A 120 -0.95 -6.49 17.66
CA LYS A 120 -2.11 -6.28 18.54
C LYS A 120 -1.74 -5.59 19.86
N LYS A 121 -0.48 -5.69 20.28
CA LYS A 121 0.06 -5.08 21.50
C LYS A 121 0.58 -3.65 21.31
N LEU A 122 0.65 -3.19 20.05
CA LEU A 122 1.15 -1.87 19.69
C LEU A 122 0.02 -0.83 19.69
N ASN A 123 0.41 0.43 19.49
CA ASN A 123 -0.51 1.56 19.43
C ASN A 123 -1.41 1.52 18.17
N ASP A 124 -2.41 2.39 18.13
CA ASP A 124 -3.40 2.39 17.04
C ASP A 124 -2.81 2.78 15.69
N ARG A 125 -1.76 3.60 15.66
CA ARG A 125 -1.02 3.89 14.43
C ARG A 125 -0.37 2.64 13.86
N ALA A 126 0.26 1.81 14.68
CA ALA A 126 0.84 0.54 14.23
C ALA A 126 -0.22 -0.41 13.69
N LYS A 127 -1.38 -0.50 14.35
CA LYS A 127 -2.51 -1.31 13.89
C LYS A 127 -3.05 -0.80 12.54
N ARG A 128 -3.16 0.53 12.37
CA ARG A 128 -3.58 1.13 11.10
C ARG A 128 -2.60 0.82 9.97
N ILE A 129 -1.30 1.00 10.17
CA ILE A 129 -0.28 0.69 9.15
C ILE A 129 -0.32 -0.80 8.80
N SER A 130 -0.44 -1.68 9.80
CA SER A 130 -0.58 -3.11 9.57
C SER A 130 -1.83 -3.47 8.75
N ALA A 131 -2.96 -2.81 8.99
CA ALA A 131 -4.17 -3.02 8.21
C ALA A 131 -4.02 -2.55 6.75
N ILE A 132 -3.18 -1.53 6.48
CA ILE A 132 -2.82 -1.11 5.13
C ILE A 132 -1.92 -2.16 4.45
N GLU A 133 -0.93 -2.70 5.17
CA GLU A 133 -0.06 -3.77 4.68
C GLU A 133 -0.87 -5.03 4.32
N GLU A 134 -1.77 -5.45 5.19
CA GLU A 134 -2.68 -6.57 4.94
C GLU A 134 -3.52 -6.36 3.69
N ARG A 135 -4.15 -5.19 3.56
CA ARG A 135 -4.93 -4.83 2.37
C ARG A 135 -4.08 -4.83 1.10
N ALA A 136 -2.83 -4.37 1.19
CA ALA A 136 -1.91 -4.37 0.06
C ALA A 136 -1.60 -5.80 -0.40
N ALA A 137 -1.36 -6.73 0.52
CA ALA A 137 -1.14 -8.13 0.21
C ALA A 137 -2.38 -8.80 -0.38
N ASP A 138 -3.55 -8.56 0.21
CA ASP A 138 -4.83 -9.09 -0.28
C ASP A 138 -5.14 -8.61 -1.70
N LEU A 139 -4.94 -7.32 -1.97
CA LEU A 139 -5.14 -6.77 -3.32
C LEU A 139 -4.06 -7.26 -4.30
N PHE A 140 -2.82 -7.41 -3.85
CA PHE A 140 -1.76 -7.98 -4.68
C PHE A 140 -2.07 -9.42 -5.10
N SER A 141 -2.71 -10.21 -4.22
CA SER A 141 -3.12 -11.57 -4.54
C SER A 141 -4.05 -11.66 -5.75
N LEU A 142 -4.86 -10.62 -5.99
CA LEU A 142 -5.75 -10.54 -7.17
C LEU A 142 -4.99 -10.32 -8.49
N ALA A 143 -3.75 -9.88 -8.42
CA ALA A 143 -2.87 -9.74 -9.59
C ALA A 143 -2.08 -11.02 -9.91
N LEU A 144 -2.18 -12.04 -9.06
CA LEU A 144 -1.55 -13.35 -9.25
C LEU A 144 -2.41 -14.26 -10.13
N PRO A 145 -1.83 -15.26 -10.79
CA PRO A 145 -2.59 -16.24 -11.58
C PRO A 145 -3.58 -17.06 -10.75
N SER A 146 -3.30 -17.23 -9.46
CA SER A 146 -4.17 -17.90 -8.50
C SER A 146 -4.42 -16.95 -7.34
N ILE A 147 -5.70 -16.63 -7.11
CA ILE A 147 -6.11 -15.76 -6.01
C ILE A 147 -5.93 -16.49 -4.69
N MET A 148 -5.23 -15.85 -3.75
CA MET A 148 -5.07 -16.36 -2.39
C MET A 148 -6.18 -15.82 -1.47
N PRO A 149 -6.56 -16.56 -0.41
CA PRO A 149 -7.47 -16.04 0.62
C PRO A 149 -6.90 -14.77 1.27
N CYS A 150 -7.79 -13.87 1.72
CA CYS A 150 -7.40 -12.68 2.47
C CYS A 150 -6.69 -13.07 3.78
N GLY A 151 -5.74 -12.23 4.19
CA GLY A 151 -4.96 -12.42 5.42
C GLY A 151 -3.86 -13.48 5.33
N ALA A 152 -3.61 -14.06 4.16
CA ALA A 152 -2.59 -15.11 3.96
C ALA A 152 -1.20 -14.64 4.43
N GLU A 153 -0.84 -13.39 4.20
CA GLU A 153 0.46 -12.83 4.60
C GLU A 153 0.70 -12.85 6.12
N TYR A 154 -0.37 -12.82 6.92
CA TYR A 154 -0.26 -12.88 8.39
C TYR A 154 -0.33 -14.29 8.96
N THR A 155 -0.81 -15.25 8.18
CA THR A 155 -0.86 -16.66 8.57
C THR A 155 0.40 -17.40 8.15
N ASP A 156 1.12 -16.91 7.15
CA ASP A 156 2.35 -17.52 6.68
C ASP A 156 3.48 -17.38 7.72
N GLU A 157 4.23 -18.46 7.89
CA GLU A 157 5.42 -18.45 8.73
C GLU A 157 6.51 -17.58 8.11
N ILE A 158 7.30 -16.93 8.98
CA ILE A 158 8.46 -16.14 8.54
C ILE A 158 9.42 -17.04 7.77
N SER A 159 9.79 -16.63 6.57
CA SER A 159 10.73 -17.39 5.73
C SER A 159 12.11 -17.46 6.42
N VAL A 160 12.56 -18.66 6.74
CA VAL A 160 13.93 -18.93 7.18
C VAL A 160 14.68 -19.48 5.96
N ILE A 161 15.65 -18.69 5.49
CA ILE A 161 16.44 -18.95 4.28
C ILE A 161 17.80 -19.51 4.67
#